data_93db5ba271391a836be2516536e1bd9c
#
_entry.id   93db5ba271391a836be2516536e1bd9c
#
_cell.length_a   1.000
_cell.length_b   1.000
_cell.length_c   1.000
_cell.angle_alpha   90.00
_cell.angle_beta   90.00
_cell.angle_gamma   90.00
#
_symmetry.space_group_name_H-M   'P 1'
#
loop_
_entity.id
_entity.type
_entity.pdbx_description
1 polymer ?
#
loop_
_entity_poly.entity_id
_entity_poly.type
_entity_poly.pdbx_seq_one_letter_code
_entity_poly.pdbx_strand_id
1 'polypeptide(L)'
;MVGPIFGAQVGLQVEQIAYFLSAFVFGGALAQYPVGWLADKYDRRWVLIWLSVAAIFSSISSISISSDGSLSIFILAFGFGFTTFPIYSVAAAHAHDFANSDERVELSASLLFFYALGAIAAPLFASSLIGFFGPNAMFIMIACAHLILVIFGVTRMRARPTLTEKTPYIYAPRTSFLIGRLLKRLRDQEKK
;
A
#
# COMPACT_ATOMS: atom_id res chain seq x y z
N MET A 1 -13.10 -4.53 5.35
CA MET A 1 -12.81 -4.45 6.79
C MET A 1 -13.09 -5.80 7.46
N VAL A 2 -12.13 -6.71 7.50
CA VAL A 2 -12.28 -8.07 8.03
C VAL A 2 -11.57 -8.22 9.40
N GLY A 3 -10.72 -7.25 9.77
CA GLY A 3 -9.99 -7.24 11.04
C GLY A 3 -10.85 -7.43 12.29
N PRO A 4 -12.02 -6.77 12.42
CA PRO A 4 -12.93 -7.01 13.54
C PRO A 4 -13.48 -8.43 13.61
N ILE A 5 -13.77 -9.06 12.47
CA ILE A 5 -14.24 -10.45 12.40
C ILE A 5 -13.15 -11.39 12.89
N PHE A 6 -11.92 -11.18 12.42
CA PHE A 6 -10.76 -11.93 12.92
C PHE A 6 -10.60 -11.76 14.43
N GLY A 7 -10.55 -10.51 14.93
CA GLY A 7 -10.38 -10.24 16.35
C GLY A 7 -11.45 -10.91 17.23
N ALA A 8 -12.71 -10.85 16.81
CA ALA A 8 -13.81 -11.52 17.53
C ALA A 8 -13.66 -13.05 17.55
N GLN A 9 -13.23 -13.66 16.44
CA GLN A 9 -13.06 -15.11 16.35
C GLN A 9 -11.86 -15.64 17.14
N VAL A 10 -10.81 -14.83 17.30
CA VAL A 10 -9.66 -15.17 18.16
C VAL A 10 -9.87 -14.78 19.64
N GLY A 11 -11.08 -14.34 20.00
CA GLY A 11 -11.47 -14.09 21.39
C GLY A 11 -11.01 -12.74 21.96
N LEU A 12 -10.61 -11.79 21.10
CA LEU A 12 -10.27 -10.43 21.58
C LEU A 12 -11.52 -9.68 22.06
N GLN A 13 -11.39 -8.97 23.17
CA GLN A 13 -12.42 -8.06 23.66
C GLN A 13 -12.54 -6.85 22.71
N VAL A 14 -13.67 -6.14 22.77
CA VAL A 14 -13.96 -5.00 21.87
C VAL A 14 -12.86 -3.92 21.93
N GLU A 15 -12.35 -3.61 23.14
CA GLU A 15 -11.26 -2.66 23.31
C GLU A 15 -9.96 -3.16 22.70
N GLN A 16 -9.66 -4.44 22.80
CA GLN A 16 -8.48 -5.06 22.19
C GLN A 16 -8.57 -5.04 20.66
N ILE A 17 -9.77 -5.27 20.10
CA ILE A 17 -10.00 -5.13 18.64
C ILE A 17 -9.74 -3.67 18.21
N ALA A 18 -10.17 -2.68 19.00
CA ALA A 18 -9.90 -1.29 18.70
C ALA A 18 -8.40 -0.98 18.72
N TYR A 19 -7.65 -1.48 19.71
CA TYR A 19 -6.18 -1.32 19.76
C TYR A 19 -5.49 -2.04 18.60
N PHE A 20 -5.93 -3.22 18.23
CA PHE A 20 -5.43 -3.98 17.07
C PHE A 20 -5.59 -3.17 15.77
N LEU A 21 -6.79 -2.63 15.53
CA LEU A 21 -7.06 -1.80 14.35
C LEU A 21 -6.27 -0.48 14.38
N SER A 22 -6.13 0.13 15.55
CA SER A 22 -5.35 1.36 15.72
C SER A 22 -3.87 1.12 15.44
N ALA A 23 -3.30 0.03 15.95
CA ALA A 23 -1.91 -0.36 15.68
C ALA A 23 -1.69 -0.62 14.17
N PHE A 24 -2.62 -1.30 13.51
CA PHE A 24 -2.60 -1.55 12.07
C PHE A 24 -2.62 -0.24 11.26
N VAL A 25 -3.54 0.67 11.55
CA VAL A 25 -3.65 1.96 10.85
C VAL A 25 -2.42 2.83 11.14
N PHE A 26 -1.95 2.85 12.39
CA PHE A 26 -0.78 3.63 12.78
C PHE A 26 0.51 3.14 12.09
N GLY A 27 0.71 1.82 12.01
CA GLY A 27 1.80 1.23 11.24
C GLY A 27 1.75 1.66 9.77
N GLY A 28 0.57 1.61 9.16
CA GLY A 28 0.35 2.06 7.78
C GLY A 28 0.63 3.55 7.57
N ALA A 29 0.20 4.39 8.51
CA ALA A 29 0.45 5.83 8.44
C ALA A 29 1.94 6.16 8.54
N LEU A 30 2.65 5.54 9.48
CA LEU A 30 4.10 5.73 9.64
C LEU A 30 4.90 5.23 8.43
N ALA A 31 4.44 4.19 7.77
CA ALA A 31 5.11 3.62 6.59
C ALA A 31 5.07 4.55 5.37
N GLN A 32 4.08 5.44 5.26
CA GLN A 32 3.91 6.28 4.06
C GLN A 32 5.16 7.11 3.76
N TYR A 33 5.77 7.71 4.77
CA TYR A 33 6.95 8.55 4.57
C TYR A 33 8.20 7.76 4.12
N PRO A 34 8.68 6.75 4.89
CA PRO A 34 9.88 5.99 4.50
C PRO A 34 9.70 5.21 3.21
N VAL A 35 8.53 4.63 2.97
CA VAL A 35 8.25 3.88 1.74
C VAL A 35 8.12 4.82 0.54
N GLY A 36 7.48 5.98 0.70
CA GLY A 36 7.42 7.00 -0.34
C GLY A 36 8.82 7.46 -0.74
N TRP A 37 9.69 7.77 0.23
CA TRP A 37 11.08 8.12 -0.02
C TRP A 37 11.86 7.01 -0.75
N LEU A 38 11.66 5.73 -0.37
CA LEU A 38 12.26 4.59 -1.08
C LEU A 38 11.75 4.49 -2.52
N ALA A 39 10.46 4.69 -2.74
CA ALA A 39 9.84 4.62 -4.06
C ALA A 39 10.27 5.76 -4.99
N ASP A 40 10.66 6.91 -4.43
CA ASP A 40 11.22 8.02 -5.20
C ASP A 40 12.72 7.80 -5.53
N LYS A 41 13.45 7.13 -4.63
CA LYS A 41 14.89 6.88 -4.79
C LYS A 41 15.18 5.65 -5.67
N TYR A 42 14.40 4.59 -5.52
CA TYR A 42 14.59 3.31 -6.21
C TYR A 42 13.49 3.08 -7.27
N ASP A 43 13.64 2.02 -8.07
CA ASP A 43 12.59 1.58 -8.98
C ASP A 43 11.36 1.12 -8.16
N ARG A 44 10.22 1.77 -8.39
CA ARG A 44 8.96 1.50 -7.69
C ARG A 44 8.51 0.04 -7.78
N ARG A 45 8.88 -0.66 -8.86
CA ARG A 45 8.58 -2.09 -9.04
C ARG A 45 9.29 -2.95 -8.00
N TRP A 46 10.57 -2.65 -7.71
CA TRP A 46 11.31 -3.33 -6.65
C TRP A 46 10.71 -3.03 -5.28
N VAL A 47 10.35 -1.78 -5.02
CA VAL A 47 9.71 -1.39 -3.75
C VAL A 47 8.40 -2.15 -3.55
N LEU A 48 7.55 -2.27 -4.59
CA LEU A 48 6.32 -3.07 -4.54
C LEU A 48 6.59 -4.56 -4.25
N ILE A 49 7.60 -5.15 -4.88
CA ILE A 49 7.99 -6.55 -4.63
C ILE A 49 8.42 -6.72 -3.18
N TRP A 50 9.30 -5.87 -2.66
CA TRP A 50 9.78 -5.95 -1.28
C TRP A 50 8.66 -5.74 -0.26
N LEU A 51 7.76 -4.80 -0.48
CA LEU A 51 6.57 -4.61 0.36
C LEU A 51 5.68 -5.85 0.35
N SER A 52 5.45 -6.45 -0.82
CA SER A 52 4.64 -7.66 -0.94
C SER A 52 5.30 -8.85 -0.24
N VAL A 53 6.61 -9.03 -0.35
CA VAL A 53 7.35 -10.06 0.37
C VAL A 53 7.25 -9.84 1.88
N ALA A 54 7.43 -8.61 2.35
CA ALA A 54 7.29 -8.27 3.76
C ALA A 54 5.86 -8.48 4.28
N ALA A 55 4.82 -8.21 3.45
CA ALA A 55 3.43 -8.48 3.78
C ALA A 55 3.14 -9.99 3.88
N ILE A 56 3.75 -10.83 3.03
CA ILE A 56 3.68 -12.29 3.15
C ILE A 56 4.27 -12.74 4.48
N PHE A 57 5.46 -12.25 4.84
CA PHE A 57 6.08 -12.56 6.12
C PHE A 57 5.21 -12.15 7.31
N SER A 58 4.66 -10.93 7.28
CA SER A 58 3.76 -10.42 8.33
C SER A 58 2.50 -11.29 8.44
N SER A 59 1.94 -11.74 7.30
CA SER A 59 0.76 -12.61 7.27
C SER A 59 1.07 -13.99 7.87
N ILE A 60 2.18 -14.61 7.48
CA ILE A 60 2.58 -15.92 8.00
C ILE A 60 2.88 -15.84 9.51
N SER A 61 3.58 -14.79 9.94
CA SER A 61 3.85 -14.56 11.36
C SER A 61 2.56 -14.40 12.18
N SER A 62 1.53 -13.76 11.59
CA SER A 62 0.23 -13.60 12.25
C SER A 62 -0.52 -14.92 12.47
N ILE A 63 -0.29 -15.94 11.62
CA ILE A 63 -0.87 -17.27 11.77
C ILE A 63 -0.24 -18.02 12.97
N SER A 64 1.05 -17.78 13.22
CA SER A 64 1.84 -18.53 14.22
C SER A 64 1.67 -18.02 15.65
N ILE A 65 1.00 -16.89 15.85
CA ILE A 65 0.85 -16.28 17.17
C ILE A 65 -0.50 -16.62 17.77
N SER A 66 -0.45 -17.22 18.95
CA SER A 66 -1.62 -17.54 19.76
C SER A 66 -2.34 -16.25 20.19
N SER A 67 -3.66 -16.29 20.18
CA SER A 67 -4.58 -15.19 20.38
C SER A 67 -4.75 -14.75 21.85
N ASP A 68 -3.71 -14.86 22.67
CA ASP A 68 -3.81 -14.61 24.12
C ASP A 68 -3.89 -13.12 24.50
N GLY A 69 -4.23 -12.24 23.54
CA GLY A 69 -4.27 -10.79 23.79
C GLY A 69 -2.90 -10.18 24.14
N SER A 70 -1.83 -10.92 23.86
CA SER A 70 -0.45 -10.54 24.16
C SER A 70 0.00 -9.35 23.30
N LEU A 71 0.99 -8.60 23.77
CA LEU A 71 1.59 -7.48 23.06
C LEU A 71 2.00 -7.84 21.63
N SER A 72 2.34 -9.09 21.38
CA SER A 72 2.75 -9.61 20.07
C SER A 72 1.70 -9.43 18.98
N ILE A 73 0.40 -9.56 19.29
CA ILE A 73 -0.67 -9.36 18.29
C ILE A 73 -0.74 -7.90 17.80
N PHE A 74 -0.47 -6.93 18.67
CA PHE A 74 -0.47 -5.51 18.32
C PHE A 74 0.78 -5.13 17.53
N ILE A 75 1.95 -5.70 17.86
CA ILE A 75 3.20 -5.53 17.10
C ILE A 75 3.04 -6.09 15.68
N LEU A 76 2.40 -7.25 15.54
CA LEU A 76 2.12 -7.84 14.23
C LEU A 76 1.10 -7.02 13.44
N ALA A 77 0.04 -6.54 14.08
CA ALA A 77 -0.92 -5.65 13.43
C ALA A 77 -0.23 -4.40 12.89
N PHE A 78 0.65 -3.78 13.69
CA PHE A 78 1.47 -2.65 13.28
C PHE A 78 2.36 -2.99 12.07
N GLY A 79 3.13 -4.08 12.15
CA GLY A 79 4.00 -4.55 11.06
C GLY A 79 3.23 -4.88 9.79
N PHE A 80 2.06 -5.49 9.93
CA PHE A 80 1.17 -5.80 8.82
C PHE A 80 0.62 -4.52 8.15
N GLY A 81 0.21 -3.53 8.94
CA GLY A 81 -0.19 -2.23 8.42
C GLY A 81 0.97 -1.52 7.72
N PHE A 82 2.15 -1.55 8.34
CA PHE A 82 3.37 -0.94 7.80
C PHE A 82 3.73 -1.47 6.40
N THR A 83 3.51 -2.75 6.15
CA THR A 83 3.85 -3.40 4.87
C THR A 83 2.75 -3.29 3.81
N THR A 84 1.47 -3.26 4.21
CA THR A 84 0.35 -3.33 3.25
C THR A 84 -0.18 -1.97 2.80
N PHE A 85 -0.26 -0.96 3.68
CA PHE A 85 -0.84 0.33 3.34
C PHE A 85 -0.13 1.08 2.21
N PRO A 86 1.22 1.13 2.17
CA PRO A 86 1.92 1.89 1.14
C PRO A 86 1.80 1.29 -0.27
N ILE A 87 1.39 0.03 -0.41
CA ILE A 87 1.34 -0.68 -1.69
C ILE A 87 0.48 0.07 -2.71
N TYR A 88 -0.71 0.53 -2.30
CA TYR A 88 -1.58 1.30 -3.20
C TYR A 88 -0.92 2.61 -3.64
N SER A 89 -0.33 3.36 -2.71
CA SER A 89 0.33 4.64 -3.00
C SER A 89 1.49 4.47 -3.98
N VAL A 90 2.33 3.44 -3.77
CA VAL A 90 3.47 3.15 -4.66
C VAL A 90 3.00 2.63 -6.02
N ALA A 91 1.96 1.78 -6.05
CA ALA A 91 1.38 1.26 -7.29
C ALA A 91 0.74 2.38 -8.12
N ALA A 92 -0.01 3.28 -7.47
CA ALA A 92 -0.60 4.44 -8.12
C ALA A 92 0.48 5.39 -8.67
N ALA A 93 1.51 5.68 -7.88
CA ALA A 93 2.64 6.47 -8.32
C ALA A 93 3.37 5.82 -9.52
N HIS A 94 3.55 4.49 -9.49
CA HIS A 94 4.11 3.75 -10.63
C HIS A 94 3.24 3.84 -11.88
N ALA A 95 1.92 3.74 -11.76
CA ALA A 95 1.02 3.91 -12.90
C ALA A 95 1.11 5.32 -13.50
N HIS A 96 1.20 6.34 -12.65
CA HIS A 96 1.35 7.73 -13.08
C HIS A 96 2.67 8.05 -13.79
N ASP A 97 3.74 7.26 -13.60
CA ASP A 97 5.00 7.42 -14.34
C ASP A 97 4.83 7.19 -15.84
N PHE A 98 3.80 6.44 -16.24
CA PHE A 98 3.52 6.07 -17.64
C PHE A 98 2.37 6.88 -18.26
N ALA A 99 1.73 7.77 -17.50
CA ALA A 99 0.60 8.55 -17.97
C ALA A 99 1.02 9.94 -18.46
N ASN A 100 0.48 10.36 -19.58
CA ASN A 100 0.60 11.73 -20.06
C ASN A 100 -0.15 12.70 -19.12
N SER A 101 0.15 13.99 -19.19
CA SER A 101 -0.39 15.01 -18.28
C SER A 101 -1.92 15.12 -18.34
N ASP A 102 -2.48 14.93 -19.51
CA ASP A 102 -3.92 14.99 -19.84
C ASP A 102 -4.67 13.73 -19.41
N GLU A 103 -4.00 12.58 -19.34
CA GLU A 103 -4.57 11.29 -18.93
C GLU A 103 -4.59 11.04 -17.42
N ARG A 104 -3.89 11.88 -16.63
CA ARG A 104 -3.69 11.63 -15.18
C ARG A 104 -4.98 11.59 -14.37
N VAL A 105 -5.97 12.40 -14.73
CA VAL A 105 -7.26 12.43 -14.02
C VAL A 105 -8.04 11.15 -14.30
N GLU A 106 -8.09 10.73 -15.55
CA GLU A 106 -8.76 9.51 -15.98
C GLU A 106 -8.10 8.26 -15.36
N LEU A 107 -6.76 8.22 -15.36
CA LEU A 107 -6.00 7.15 -14.71
C LEU A 107 -6.32 7.08 -13.21
N SER A 108 -6.34 8.23 -12.51
CA SER A 108 -6.67 8.27 -11.08
C SER A 108 -8.08 7.76 -10.80
N ALA A 109 -9.04 8.14 -11.62
CA ALA A 109 -10.42 7.65 -11.51
C ALA A 109 -10.51 6.14 -11.74
N SER A 110 -9.78 5.61 -12.73
CA SER A 110 -9.71 4.18 -13.03
C SER A 110 -9.09 3.40 -11.87
N LEU A 111 -7.97 3.89 -11.31
CA LEU A 111 -7.32 3.26 -10.15
C LEU A 111 -8.24 3.22 -8.93
N LEU A 112 -8.96 4.34 -8.68
CA LEU A 112 -9.91 4.41 -7.57
C LEU A 112 -11.10 3.47 -7.79
N PHE A 113 -11.58 3.32 -9.03
CA PHE A 113 -12.64 2.38 -9.38
C PHE A 113 -12.23 0.93 -9.08
N PHE A 114 -11.04 0.48 -9.52
CA PHE A 114 -10.55 -0.86 -9.21
C PHE A 114 -10.29 -1.07 -7.72
N TYR A 115 -9.80 -0.03 -7.02
CA TYR A 115 -9.68 -0.07 -5.56
C TYR A 115 -11.04 -0.29 -4.89
N ALA A 116 -12.07 0.44 -5.32
CA ALA A 116 -13.43 0.31 -4.77
C ALA A 116 -14.02 -1.08 -5.02
N LEU A 117 -13.83 -1.65 -6.23
CA LEU A 117 -14.24 -3.02 -6.53
C LEU A 117 -13.57 -4.03 -5.59
N GLY A 118 -12.27 -3.89 -5.38
CA GLY A 118 -11.53 -4.72 -4.42
C GLY A 118 -12.01 -4.55 -2.98
N ALA A 119 -12.30 -3.31 -2.57
CA ALA A 119 -12.80 -3.00 -1.23
C ALA A 119 -14.20 -3.61 -0.95
N ILE A 120 -15.01 -3.80 -1.98
CA ILE A 120 -16.32 -4.49 -1.88
C ILE A 120 -16.14 -6.01 -1.92
N ALA A 121 -15.35 -6.52 -2.85
CA ALA A 121 -15.21 -7.96 -3.08
C ALA A 121 -14.39 -8.65 -1.98
N ALA A 122 -13.27 -8.05 -1.56
CA ALA A 122 -12.35 -8.70 -0.63
C ALA A 122 -12.98 -9.06 0.73
N PRO A 123 -13.81 -8.23 1.39
CA PRO A 123 -14.48 -8.62 2.63
C PRO A 123 -15.43 -9.79 2.47
N LEU A 124 -16.12 -9.91 1.34
CA LEU A 124 -17.05 -11.02 1.05
C LEU A 124 -16.28 -12.34 0.95
N PHE A 125 -15.20 -12.35 0.15
CA PHE A 125 -14.34 -13.53 0.03
C PHE A 125 -13.68 -13.90 1.36
N ALA A 126 -13.11 -12.91 2.06
CA ALA A 126 -12.45 -13.14 3.33
C ALA A 126 -13.41 -13.66 4.39
N SER A 127 -14.62 -13.10 4.50
CA SER A 127 -15.63 -13.56 5.46
C SER A 127 -16.05 -15.01 5.18
N SER A 128 -16.25 -15.38 3.92
CA SER A 128 -16.56 -16.76 3.53
C SER A 128 -15.42 -17.70 3.89
N LEU A 129 -14.16 -17.35 3.56
CA LEU A 129 -13.00 -18.18 3.89
C LEU A 129 -12.81 -18.35 5.40
N ILE A 130 -13.00 -17.29 6.16
CA ILE A 130 -12.96 -17.36 7.63
C ILE A 130 -14.05 -18.29 8.17
N GLY A 131 -15.25 -18.24 7.60
CA GLY A 131 -16.36 -19.11 8.01
C GLY A 131 -16.10 -20.59 7.75
N PHE A 132 -15.41 -20.94 6.65
CA PHE A 132 -15.12 -22.35 6.29
C PHE A 132 -13.81 -22.88 6.90
N PHE A 133 -12.78 -22.06 7.00
CA PHE A 133 -11.42 -22.50 7.32
C PHE A 133 -10.86 -21.87 8.60
N GLY A 134 -11.66 -21.06 9.30
CA GLY A 134 -11.27 -20.38 10.53
C GLY A 134 -10.51 -19.06 10.32
N PRO A 135 -10.16 -18.36 11.42
CA PRO A 135 -9.65 -16.97 11.37
C PRO A 135 -8.34 -16.81 10.61
N ASN A 136 -7.48 -17.83 10.61
CA ASN A 136 -6.19 -17.79 9.91
C ASN A 136 -6.33 -17.75 8.39
N ALA A 137 -7.48 -18.15 7.84
CA ALA A 137 -7.74 -18.11 6.41
C ALA A 137 -7.63 -16.71 5.80
N MET A 138 -7.90 -15.66 6.58
CA MET A 138 -7.70 -14.28 6.17
C MET A 138 -6.23 -14.00 5.81
N PHE A 139 -5.31 -14.37 6.68
CA PHE A 139 -3.88 -14.15 6.47
C PHE A 139 -3.33 -14.99 5.32
N ILE A 140 -3.82 -16.22 5.16
CA ILE A 140 -3.47 -17.08 4.01
C ILE A 140 -3.94 -16.43 2.70
N MET A 141 -5.17 -15.95 2.64
CA MET A 141 -5.70 -15.24 1.47
C MET A 141 -4.85 -14.02 1.11
N ILE A 142 -4.45 -13.23 2.10
CA ILE A 142 -3.62 -12.04 1.89
C ILE A 142 -2.22 -12.44 1.43
N ALA A 143 -1.61 -13.46 2.04
CA ALA A 143 -0.30 -13.97 1.61
C ALA A 143 -0.34 -14.47 0.16
N CYS A 144 -1.39 -15.20 -0.24
CA CYS A 144 -1.60 -15.64 -1.62
C CYS A 144 -1.76 -14.47 -2.60
N ALA A 145 -2.54 -13.45 -2.24
CA ALA A 145 -2.69 -12.25 -3.07
C ALA A 145 -1.35 -11.53 -3.28
N HIS A 146 -0.56 -11.36 -2.22
CA HIS A 146 0.78 -10.76 -2.33
C HIS A 146 1.76 -11.64 -3.10
N LEU A 147 1.67 -12.96 -2.98
CA LEU A 147 2.47 -13.89 -3.79
C LEU A 147 2.18 -13.72 -5.28
N ILE A 148 0.91 -13.59 -5.65
CA ILE A 148 0.50 -13.30 -7.04
C ILE A 148 1.11 -11.97 -7.50
N LEU A 149 1.08 -10.93 -6.66
CA LEU A 149 1.70 -9.63 -6.97
C LEU A 149 3.22 -9.75 -7.16
N VAL A 150 3.92 -10.53 -6.33
CA VAL A 150 5.36 -10.77 -6.48
C VAL A 150 5.65 -11.47 -7.81
N ILE A 151 4.94 -12.56 -8.11
CA ILE A 151 5.11 -13.32 -9.36
C ILE A 151 4.84 -12.41 -10.57
N PHE A 152 3.72 -11.68 -10.55
CA PHE A 152 3.38 -10.75 -11.61
C PHE A 152 4.44 -9.64 -11.76
N GLY A 153 4.89 -9.04 -10.65
CA GLY A 153 5.92 -8.01 -10.64
C GLY A 153 7.22 -8.48 -11.26
N VAL A 154 7.72 -9.66 -10.84
CA VAL A 154 8.96 -10.25 -11.36
C VAL A 154 8.85 -10.59 -12.86
N THR A 155 7.75 -11.22 -13.29
CA THR A 155 7.53 -11.56 -14.70
C THR A 155 7.43 -10.30 -15.56
N ARG A 156 6.74 -9.27 -15.06
CA ARG A 156 6.60 -7.99 -15.78
C ARG A 156 7.90 -7.23 -15.90
N MET A 157 8.75 -7.28 -14.88
CA MET A 157 10.09 -6.66 -14.92
C MET A 157 11.00 -7.28 -15.98
N ARG A 158 10.87 -8.59 -16.19
CA ARG A 158 11.63 -9.30 -17.26
C ARG A 158 11.14 -8.93 -18.67
N ALA A 159 9.85 -8.61 -18.81
CA ALA A 159 9.22 -8.31 -20.09
C ALA A 159 9.38 -6.85 -20.54
N ARG A 160 9.61 -5.91 -19.63
CA ARG A 160 9.74 -4.48 -19.96
C ARG A 160 10.95 -3.87 -19.24
N PRO A 161 11.88 -3.22 -19.99
CA PRO A 161 13.01 -2.50 -19.38
C PRO A 161 12.51 -1.34 -18.51
N THR A 162 13.36 -0.90 -17.60
CA THR A 162 13.13 0.28 -16.74
C THR A 162 13.07 1.54 -17.61
N LEU A 163 12.19 2.48 -17.30
CA LEU A 163 12.28 3.83 -17.84
C LEU A 163 13.62 4.43 -17.39
N THR A 164 14.51 4.71 -18.36
CA THR A 164 15.88 5.16 -18.08
C THR A 164 15.93 6.64 -17.65
N GLU A 165 14.90 7.41 -17.99
CA GLU A 165 14.79 8.82 -17.63
C GLU A 165 13.80 9.00 -16.47
N LYS A 166 14.32 9.00 -15.25
CA LYS A 166 13.58 9.52 -14.11
C LYS A 166 13.62 11.04 -14.22
N THR A 167 12.46 11.67 -14.30
CA THR A 167 12.37 13.12 -14.14
C THR A 167 13.00 13.48 -12.79
N PRO A 168 14.04 14.34 -12.75
CA PRO A 168 14.66 14.72 -11.49
C PRO A 168 13.59 15.32 -10.58
N TYR A 169 13.57 14.88 -9.31
CA TYR A 169 12.67 15.43 -8.31
C TYR A 169 12.98 16.93 -8.15
N ILE A 170 12.11 17.76 -8.68
CA ILE A 170 12.16 19.21 -8.43
C ILE A 170 11.29 19.44 -7.19
N TYR A 171 11.95 19.70 -6.05
CA TYR A 171 11.26 20.19 -4.88
C TYR A 171 10.60 21.53 -5.23
N ALA A 172 9.31 21.48 -5.55
CA ALA A 172 8.48 22.68 -5.63
C ALA A 172 7.88 22.89 -4.24
N PRO A 173 8.42 23.79 -3.41
CA PRO A 173 7.76 24.12 -2.16
C PRO A 173 6.35 24.57 -2.50
N ARG A 174 5.35 24.15 -1.72
CA ARG A 174 3.97 24.67 -1.80
C ARG A 174 3.98 26.15 -1.40
N THR A 175 4.57 26.95 -2.26
CA THR A 175 4.61 28.41 -2.14
C THR A 175 3.28 28.95 -2.63
N SER A 176 2.82 30.01 -1.95
CA SER A 176 1.57 30.68 -2.27
C SER A 176 1.46 30.93 -3.79
N PHE A 177 0.25 30.92 -4.30
CA PHE A 177 -0.10 31.15 -5.72
C PHE A 177 0.64 32.37 -6.35
N LEU A 178 1.05 33.32 -5.53
CA LEU A 178 1.80 34.51 -5.90
C LEU A 178 3.24 34.20 -6.36
N ILE A 179 3.94 33.33 -5.64
CA ILE A 179 5.33 32.93 -5.95
C ILE A 179 5.37 32.06 -7.21
N GLY A 180 4.37 31.20 -7.42
CA GLY A 180 4.23 30.45 -8.66
C GLY A 180 4.10 31.35 -9.91
N ARG A 181 3.36 32.48 -9.80
CA ARG A 181 3.28 33.50 -10.86
C ARG A 181 4.59 34.23 -11.10
N LEU A 182 5.32 34.59 -10.05
CA LEU A 182 6.60 35.26 -10.16
C LEU A 182 7.67 34.39 -10.84
N LEU A 183 7.75 33.12 -10.44
CA LEU A 183 8.66 32.14 -11.06
C LEU A 183 8.31 31.90 -12.54
N LYS A 184 7.04 31.89 -12.91
CA LYS A 184 6.62 31.79 -14.31
C LYS A 184 7.05 32.99 -15.11
N ARG A 185 6.89 34.23 -14.58
CA ARG A 185 7.34 35.46 -15.24
C ARG A 185 8.84 35.50 -15.45
N LEU A 186 9.64 35.10 -14.46
CA LEU A 186 11.10 35.04 -14.57
C LEU A 186 11.54 34.07 -15.66
N ARG A 187 10.94 32.89 -15.74
CA ARG A 187 11.21 31.88 -16.79
C ARG A 187 10.87 32.37 -18.19
N ASP A 188 9.77 33.12 -18.32
CA ASP A 188 9.34 33.68 -19.62
C ASP A 188 10.25 34.83 -20.07
N GLN A 189 10.97 35.51 -19.15
CA GLN A 189 11.98 36.53 -19.47
C GLN A 189 13.33 35.94 -19.88
N GLU A 190 13.75 34.80 -19.32
CA GLU A 190 14.98 34.11 -19.71
C GLU A 190 14.91 33.45 -21.12
N LYS A 191 13.71 33.29 -21.66
CA LYS A 191 13.49 32.70 -23.00
C LYS A 191 13.42 33.75 -24.13
N LYS A 192 13.51 35.06 -23.81
CA LYS A 192 13.60 36.16 -24.76
C LYS A 192 15.02 36.67 -24.88
#